data_1acf4492abb519e0091d94ba5ab2cc56
#
_entry.id   1acf4492abb519e0091d94ba5ab2cc56
#
_cell.length_a   1.000
_cell.length_b   1.000
_cell.length_c   1.000
_cell.angle_alpha   90.00
_cell.angle_beta   90.00
_cell.angle_gamma   90.00
#
_symmetry.space_group_name_H-M   'P 1'
#
loop_
_entity.id
_entity.type
_entity.pdbx_description
1 polymer ?
#
loop_
_entity_poly.entity_id
_entity_poly.type
_entity_poly.pdbx_seq_one_letter_code
_entity_poly.pdbx_strand_id
1 'polypeptide(L)'
;MSRRLLLGIAGIGAVAVVALLALAWQPPIPPIAPPGPSSFAQDLVARGEMLAGAGNCLACHTARGGQAGAGGRPFTTKVGTFYSTNITPDPATGIGHWSEAAFARALREGVARDGRLLFPVFPYDHFTKLTDADIKALYAYFMTRPPVQAVGRPNTVPFPLDVRALQAVWKLIYFKPGAYQADPRRDVQWNRGAYLVESLAACGACHTARNALGAEQVGHPFGGALFDGWMATPLDVSPSPARWSEAELFTYLRTGESPPHGVAVGPMRLVVKGLAKLPDADLEAIAAYMVSLNRPSGAALEPALAKAVAPDPAPSPNERAGLKIYRQYCAGCHDQGGTTRSPLGLNASLWLEWEPQNFARTVLDGIDGSDGLPGAMPGFRDKLNDSELVALASYLRSTRTNAPGWPGIDNIVRKTRVESMPQP
;
A
#
# COMPACT_ATOMS: atom_id res chain seq x y z
N MET A 1 -28.33 26.77 -34.09
CA MET A 1 -27.39 27.49 -33.18
C MET A 1 -26.82 28.67 -33.93
N SER A 2 -26.88 29.89 -33.44
CA SER A 2 -26.38 31.04 -34.19
C SER A 2 -24.84 31.03 -34.28
N ARG A 3 -24.30 31.55 -35.41
CA ARG A 3 -22.81 31.64 -35.65
C ARG A 3 -22.11 32.40 -34.49
N ARG A 4 -22.75 33.39 -33.90
CA ARG A 4 -22.25 34.14 -32.72
C ARG A 4 -22.12 33.27 -31.49
N LEU A 5 -23.08 32.36 -31.27
CA LEU A 5 -23.02 31.41 -30.13
C LEU A 5 -21.88 30.38 -30.30
N LEU A 6 -21.68 29.86 -31.51
CA LEU A 6 -20.57 28.97 -31.83
C LEU A 6 -19.20 29.63 -31.64
N LEU A 7 -19.04 30.89 -32.13
CA LEU A 7 -17.82 31.66 -31.93
C LEU A 7 -17.56 31.96 -30.43
N GLY A 8 -18.60 32.26 -29.66
CA GLY A 8 -18.48 32.45 -28.22
C GLY A 8 -18.03 31.18 -27.49
N ILE A 9 -18.60 30.02 -27.81
CA ILE A 9 -18.20 28.72 -27.25
C ILE A 9 -16.75 28.39 -27.62
N ALA A 10 -16.37 28.60 -28.90
CA ALA A 10 -15.01 28.37 -29.35
C ALA A 10 -14.00 29.29 -28.65
N GLY A 11 -14.36 30.57 -28.41
CA GLY A 11 -13.53 31.51 -27.67
C GLY A 11 -13.32 31.10 -26.20
N ILE A 12 -14.40 30.68 -25.49
CA ILE A 12 -14.32 30.18 -24.11
C ILE A 12 -13.44 28.92 -24.07
N GLY A 13 -13.63 27.99 -25.01
CA GLY A 13 -12.81 26.78 -25.12
C GLY A 13 -11.33 27.08 -25.30
N ALA A 14 -10.99 28.03 -26.20
CA ALA A 14 -9.60 28.45 -26.40
C ALA A 14 -8.98 29.06 -25.12
N VAL A 15 -9.71 29.92 -24.41
CA VAL A 15 -9.25 30.51 -23.15
C VAL A 15 -9.04 29.42 -22.08
N ALA A 16 -9.95 28.45 -21.97
CA ALA A 16 -9.79 27.34 -21.04
C ALA A 16 -8.56 26.47 -21.34
N VAL A 17 -8.30 26.20 -22.64
CA VAL A 17 -7.09 25.46 -23.04
C VAL A 17 -5.82 26.23 -22.71
N VAL A 18 -5.75 27.53 -23.00
CA VAL A 18 -4.60 28.38 -22.67
C VAL A 18 -4.38 28.42 -21.16
N ALA A 19 -5.44 28.58 -20.38
CA ALA A 19 -5.37 28.57 -18.92
C ALA A 19 -4.85 27.21 -18.40
N LEU A 20 -5.35 26.09 -18.93
CA LEU A 20 -4.87 24.76 -18.59
C LEU A 20 -3.38 24.57 -18.91
N LEU A 21 -2.94 24.97 -20.09
CA LEU A 21 -1.53 24.88 -20.49
C LEU A 21 -0.64 25.75 -19.61
N ALA A 22 -1.09 26.95 -19.25
CA ALA A 22 -0.37 27.84 -18.33
C ALA A 22 -0.25 27.22 -16.93
N LEU A 23 -1.31 26.62 -16.40
CA LEU A 23 -1.31 25.93 -15.11
C LEU A 23 -0.45 24.66 -15.14
N ALA A 24 -0.44 23.96 -16.27
CA ALA A 24 0.30 22.71 -16.42
C ALA A 24 1.80 22.93 -16.70
N TRP A 25 2.15 24.13 -17.19
CA TRP A 25 3.53 24.43 -17.55
C TRP A 25 4.40 24.57 -16.30
N GLN A 26 5.45 23.76 -16.22
CA GLN A 26 6.45 23.79 -15.17
C GLN A 26 7.84 23.90 -15.81
N PRO A 27 8.69 24.84 -15.40
CA PRO A 27 10.01 24.98 -16.01
C PRO A 27 10.87 23.73 -15.73
N PRO A 28 11.61 23.24 -16.70
CA PRO A 28 12.55 22.15 -16.48
C PRO A 28 13.70 22.62 -15.58
N ILE A 29 14.18 21.75 -14.70
CA ILE A 29 15.42 21.96 -13.95
C ILE A 29 16.57 21.40 -14.79
N PRO A 30 17.65 22.19 -15.03
CA PRO A 30 18.79 21.72 -15.82
C PRO A 30 19.37 20.40 -15.28
N PRO A 31 19.87 19.51 -16.14
CA PRO A 31 20.55 18.31 -15.71
C PRO A 31 21.87 18.65 -15.03
N ILE A 32 22.28 17.80 -14.08
CA ILE A 32 23.61 17.85 -13.48
C ILE A 32 24.43 16.64 -13.92
N ALA A 33 25.75 16.71 -13.77
CA ALA A 33 26.57 15.52 -13.81
C ALA A 33 26.21 14.62 -12.62
N PRO A 34 26.08 13.30 -12.80
CA PRO A 34 25.80 12.40 -11.71
C PRO A 34 26.81 12.57 -10.57
N PRO A 35 26.40 12.81 -9.32
CA PRO A 35 27.32 12.91 -8.21
C PRO A 35 27.99 11.55 -7.96
N GLY A 36 29.29 11.58 -7.69
CA GLY A 36 29.99 10.34 -7.31
C GLY A 36 29.51 9.82 -5.96
N PRO A 37 29.55 8.49 -5.72
CA PRO A 37 29.12 7.93 -4.43
C PRO A 37 29.84 8.51 -3.20
N SER A 38 31.10 8.94 -3.36
CA SER A 38 31.89 9.59 -2.31
C SER A 38 31.50 11.03 -2.01
N SER A 39 30.57 11.61 -2.77
CA SER A 39 30.08 12.99 -2.55
C SER A 39 29.18 13.13 -1.33
N PHE A 40 28.75 12.03 -0.71
CA PHE A 40 27.81 12.02 0.40
C PHE A 40 28.44 11.39 1.65
N ALA A 41 28.17 11.99 2.81
CA ALA A 41 28.56 11.44 4.09
C ALA A 41 27.85 10.10 4.35
N GLN A 42 28.56 9.13 4.92
CA GLN A 42 28.04 7.77 5.12
C GLN A 42 26.84 7.70 6.04
N ASP A 43 26.82 8.52 7.09
CA ASP A 43 25.67 8.63 8.01
C ASP A 43 24.41 9.17 7.32
N LEU A 44 24.57 10.12 6.41
CA LEU A 44 23.49 10.64 5.59
C LEU A 44 22.93 9.56 4.66
N VAL A 45 23.81 8.76 4.03
CA VAL A 45 23.40 7.64 3.16
C VAL A 45 22.69 6.57 3.98
N ALA A 46 23.22 6.18 5.14
CA ALA A 46 22.60 5.20 6.03
C ALA A 46 21.20 5.65 6.51
N ARG A 47 21.06 6.95 6.86
CA ARG A 47 19.76 7.55 7.16
C ARG A 47 18.82 7.42 5.95
N GLY A 48 19.28 7.76 4.75
CA GLY A 48 18.50 7.67 3.52
C GLY A 48 18.06 6.24 3.21
N GLU A 49 18.90 5.23 3.47
CA GLU A 49 18.53 3.82 3.32
C GLU A 49 17.38 3.42 4.24
N MET A 50 17.47 3.80 5.50
CA MET A 50 16.42 3.55 6.49
C MET A 50 15.09 4.22 6.09
N LEU A 51 15.14 5.49 5.67
CA LEU A 51 13.97 6.23 5.20
C LEU A 51 13.38 5.65 3.91
N ALA A 52 14.22 5.24 2.95
CA ALA A 52 13.78 4.59 1.72
C ALA A 52 13.11 3.21 1.99
N GLY A 53 13.56 2.51 3.03
CA GLY A 53 12.89 1.31 3.54
C GLY A 53 11.51 1.63 4.08
N ALA A 54 11.41 2.58 5.01
CA ALA A 54 10.15 2.97 5.63
C ALA A 54 9.14 3.55 4.62
N GLY A 55 9.62 4.28 3.60
CA GLY A 55 8.80 4.81 2.50
C GLY A 55 8.49 3.78 1.41
N ASN A 56 8.92 2.53 1.55
CA ASN A 56 8.71 1.46 0.57
C ASN A 56 9.14 1.79 -0.88
N CYS A 57 10.11 2.68 -1.04
CA CYS A 57 10.51 3.20 -2.35
C CYS A 57 10.90 2.07 -3.31
N LEU A 58 11.78 1.16 -2.86
CA LEU A 58 12.23 0.04 -3.69
C LEU A 58 11.14 -1.01 -3.92
N ALA A 59 10.22 -1.21 -2.97
CA ALA A 59 9.11 -2.12 -3.16
C ALA A 59 8.18 -1.69 -4.31
N CYS A 60 7.95 -0.37 -4.45
CA CYS A 60 7.18 0.18 -5.56
C CYS A 60 7.99 0.29 -6.84
N HIS A 61 9.29 0.59 -6.75
CA HIS A 61 10.15 0.82 -7.92
C HIS A 61 10.99 -0.40 -8.34
N THR A 62 10.54 -1.61 -7.99
CA THR A 62 11.16 -2.87 -8.45
C THR A 62 10.08 -3.79 -9.00
N ALA A 63 10.19 -4.15 -10.29
CA ALA A 63 9.33 -5.17 -10.89
C ALA A 63 9.63 -6.55 -10.27
N ARG A 64 8.67 -7.47 -10.31
CA ARG A 64 8.87 -8.84 -9.84
C ARG A 64 10.03 -9.49 -10.62
N GLY A 65 11.03 -10.00 -9.92
CA GLY A 65 12.25 -10.54 -10.51
C GLY A 65 13.19 -9.51 -11.16
N GLY A 66 12.85 -8.20 -11.07
CA GLY A 66 13.67 -7.11 -11.61
C GLY A 66 14.76 -6.65 -10.65
N GLN A 67 15.67 -5.82 -11.16
CA GLN A 67 16.72 -5.19 -10.36
C GLN A 67 16.14 -4.08 -9.47
N ALA A 68 16.67 -3.97 -8.26
CA ALA A 68 16.19 -3.03 -7.26
C ALA A 68 16.23 -1.57 -7.75
N GLY A 69 15.08 -0.90 -7.70
CA GLY A 69 14.95 0.49 -8.12
C GLY A 69 14.86 0.72 -9.63
N ALA A 70 14.97 -0.32 -10.46
CA ALA A 70 14.92 -0.21 -11.92
C ALA A 70 13.54 0.11 -12.49
N GLY A 71 12.50 0.14 -11.66
CA GLY A 71 11.12 0.42 -12.07
C GLY A 71 10.42 -0.77 -12.72
N GLY A 72 9.40 -0.48 -13.51
CA GLY A 72 8.67 -1.49 -14.30
C GLY A 72 7.57 -2.25 -13.54
N ARG A 73 7.35 -1.99 -12.25
CA ARG A 73 6.24 -2.60 -11.49
C ARG A 73 4.91 -2.02 -11.95
N PRO A 74 3.93 -2.86 -12.35
CA PRO A 74 2.60 -2.41 -12.71
C PRO A 74 1.76 -2.07 -11.47
N PHE A 75 0.95 -1.02 -11.59
CA PHE A 75 -0.11 -0.64 -10.65
C PHE A 75 -1.41 -0.53 -11.44
N THR A 76 -2.24 -1.56 -11.36
CA THR A 76 -3.53 -1.59 -12.04
C THR A 76 -4.56 -0.82 -11.24
N THR A 77 -5.19 0.15 -11.87
CA THR A 77 -6.22 1.02 -11.30
C THR A 77 -7.49 0.93 -12.13
N LYS A 78 -8.57 1.58 -11.67
CA LYS A 78 -9.84 1.68 -12.42
C LYS A 78 -9.69 2.45 -13.75
N VAL A 79 -8.63 3.24 -13.89
CA VAL A 79 -8.40 4.10 -15.09
C VAL A 79 -7.26 3.59 -15.96
N GLY A 80 -6.68 2.45 -15.67
CA GLY A 80 -5.60 1.85 -16.45
C GLY A 80 -4.42 1.42 -15.59
N THR A 81 -3.36 0.95 -16.22
CA THR A 81 -2.15 0.49 -15.55
C THR A 81 -1.03 1.53 -15.67
N PHE A 82 -0.47 1.86 -14.53
CA PHE A 82 0.72 2.70 -14.40
C PHE A 82 1.93 1.83 -14.12
N TYR A 83 3.08 2.21 -14.64
CA TYR A 83 4.34 1.52 -14.38
C TYR A 83 5.30 2.43 -13.61
N SER A 84 5.92 1.89 -12.55
CA SER A 84 6.93 2.63 -11.80
C SER A 84 8.15 2.94 -12.67
N THR A 85 8.78 4.08 -12.39
CA THR A 85 9.95 4.55 -13.12
C THR A 85 11.24 4.02 -12.48
N ASN A 86 12.33 4.02 -13.25
CA ASN A 86 13.67 3.78 -12.75
C ASN A 86 14.10 4.95 -11.83
N ILE A 87 14.42 4.64 -10.58
CA ILE A 87 14.92 5.59 -9.58
C ILE A 87 16.37 5.32 -9.18
N THR A 88 17.08 4.49 -9.95
CA THR A 88 18.54 4.33 -9.79
C THR A 88 19.28 5.53 -10.39
N PRO A 89 20.54 5.80 -10.01
CA PRO A 89 21.31 6.92 -10.55
C PRO A 89 21.84 6.67 -11.96
N ASP A 90 21.12 5.88 -12.76
CA ASP A 90 21.42 5.73 -14.18
C ASP A 90 21.15 7.05 -14.92
N PRO A 91 22.13 7.61 -15.68
CA PRO A 91 21.96 8.91 -16.31
C PRO A 91 20.99 8.87 -17.50
N ALA A 92 20.85 7.73 -18.18
CA ALA A 92 20.03 7.63 -19.40
C ALA A 92 18.56 7.30 -19.09
N THR A 93 18.30 6.41 -18.15
CA THR A 93 16.96 5.87 -17.89
C THR A 93 16.43 6.12 -16.48
N GLY A 94 17.30 6.55 -15.55
CA GLY A 94 17.01 6.79 -14.16
C GLY A 94 17.05 8.26 -13.76
N ILE A 95 17.46 8.50 -12.53
CA ILE A 95 17.53 9.85 -11.94
C ILE A 95 18.96 10.41 -11.83
N GLY A 96 19.97 9.80 -12.51
CA GLY A 96 21.37 10.20 -12.39
C GLY A 96 21.67 11.66 -12.74
N HIS A 97 20.90 12.26 -13.64
CA HIS A 97 20.99 13.68 -13.97
C HIS A 97 20.11 14.61 -13.13
N TRP A 98 19.50 14.10 -12.06
CA TRP A 98 18.64 14.92 -11.21
C TRP A 98 19.46 15.58 -10.09
N SER A 99 19.29 16.88 -9.91
CA SER A 99 19.77 17.58 -8.74
C SER A 99 18.89 17.26 -7.51
N GLU A 100 19.38 17.52 -6.30
CA GLU A 100 18.59 17.43 -5.08
C GLU A 100 17.29 18.25 -5.21
N ALA A 101 17.35 19.44 -5.79
CA ALA A 101 16.18 20.26 -6.04
C ALA A 101 15.16 19.61 -7.00
N ALA A 102 15.63 18.93 -8.05
CA ALA A 102 14.73 18.19 -8.96
C ALA A 102 14.09 16.97 -8.26
N PHE A 103 14.84 16.27 -7.42
CA PHE A 103 14.34 15.16 -6.62
C PHE A 103 13.32 15.65 -5.58
N ALA A 104 13.62 16.73 -4.86
CA ALA A 104 12.71 17.35 -3.90
C ALA A 104 11.39 17.79 -4.56
N ARG A 105 11.48 18.42 -5.74
CA ARG A 105 10.30 18.84 -6.50
C ARG A 105 9.42 17.67 -6.91
N ALA A 106 10.01 16.54 -7.30
CA ALA A 106 9.24 15.36 -7.63
C ALA A 106 8.47 14.80 -6.42
N LEU A 107 9.13 14.72 -5.26
CA LEU A 107 8.51 14.27 -4.02
C LEU A 107 7.43 15.24 -3.50
N ARG A 108 7.74 16.54 -3.48
CA ARG A 108 6.88 17.54 -2.84
C ARG A 108 5.77 18.05 -3.72
N GLU A 109 6.04 18.15 -5.01
CA GLU A 109 5.12 18.79 -5.94
C GLU A 109 4.58 17.85 -7.00
N GLY A 110 5.08 16.61 -7.09
CA GLY A 110 4.68 15.72 -8.18
C GLY A 110 5.06 16.28 -9.56
N VAL A 111 6.27 16.89 -9.68
CA VAL A 111 6.78 17.47 -10.92
C VAL A 111 8.16 16.88 -11.22
N ALA A 112 8.31 16.19 -12.34
CA ALA A 112 9.59 15.62 -12.75
C ALA A 112 10.61 16.71 -13.14
N ARG A 113 11.90 16.33 -13.25
CA ARG A 113 12.98 17.26 -13.62
C ARG A 113 12.72 18.02 -14.92
N ASP A 114 12.10 17.38 -15.90
CA ASP A 114 11.77 17.97 -17.20
C ASP A 114 10.49 18.81 -17.21
N GLY A 115 9.86 19.02 -16.05
CA GLY A 115 8.62 19.79 -15.92
C GLY A 115 7.34 18.96 -16.11
N ARG A 116 7.43 17.67 -16.44
CA ARG A 116 6.22 16.83 -16.56
C ARG A 116 5.52 16.64 -15.22
N LEU A 117 4.21 16.82 -15.21
CA LEU A 117 3.38 16.51 -14.05
C LEU A 117 3.30 14.97 -13.84
N LEU A 118 3.47 14.52 -12.62
CA LEU A 118 3.37 13.12 -12.25
C LEU A 118 1.92 12.73 -11.96
N PHE A 119 1.58 11.48 -12.23
CA PHE A 119 0.26 10.95 -11.85
C PHE A 119 0.19 10.67 -10.35
N PRO A 120 -0.99 10.84 -9.71
CA PRO A 120 -1.16 10.69 -8.25
C PRO A 120 -1.16 9.21 -7.77
N VAL A 121 -0.81 8.26 -8.62
CA VAL A 121 -0.38 6.93 -8.23
C VAL A 121 0.97 6.98 -7.50
N PHE A 122 1.78 7.99 -7.77
CA PHE A 122 2.93 8.37 -6.96
C PHE A 122 2.43 9.29 -5.84
N PRO A 123 2.56 8.91 -4.56
CA PRO A 123 1.89 9.60 -3.44
C PRO A 123 2.60 10.89 -3.01
N TYR A 124 2.78 11.82 -3.95
CA TYR A 124 3.37 13.14 -3.66
C TYR A 124 2.48 14.00 -2.74
N ASP A 125 1.21 13.69 -2.65
CA ASP A 125 0.26 14.26 -1.69
C ASP A 125 0.61 13.92 -0.23
N HIS A 126 1.29 12.80 0.00
CA HIS A 126 1.93 12.44 1.26
C HIS A 126 3.35 13.02 1.36
N PHE A 127 4.19 12.78 0.35
CA PHE A 127 5.60 13.15 0.36
C PHE A 127 5.84 14.66 0.39
N THR A 128 4.85 15.49 0.04
CA THR A 128 4.93 16.95 0.23
C THR A 128 5.21 17.36 1.67
N LYS A 129 4.83 16.50 2.64
CA LYS A 129 5.01 16.72 4.08
C LYS A 129 6.43 16.40 4.57
N LEU A 130 7.29 15.78 3.74
CA LEU A 130 8.66 15.42 4.14
C LEU A 130 9.51 16.66 4.48
N THR A 131 10.38 16.51 5.48
CA THR A 131 11.37 17.53 5.84
C THR A 131 12.49 17.62 4.79
N ASP A 132 13.18 18.77 4.71
CA ASP A 132 14.34 18.94 3.84
C ASP A 132 15.46 17.94 4.19
N ALA A 133 15.67 17.71 5.48
CA ALA A 133 16.68 16.77 5.97
C ALA A 133 16.41 15.32 5.50
N ASP A 134 15.15 14.89 5.50
CA ASP A 134 14.79 13.55 5.04
C ASP A 134 14.87 13.43 3.54
N ILE A 135 14.47 14.44 2.78
CA ILE A 135 14.63 14.47 1.31
C ILE A 135 16.11 14.42 0.92
N LYS A 136 16.96 15.19 1.61
CA LYS A 136 18.40 15.19 1.38
C LYS A 136 19.02 13.79 1.65
N ALA A 137 18.61 13.14 2.73
CA ALA A 137 19.08 11.79 3.05
C ALA A 137 18.62 10.76 2.01
N LEU A 138 17.35 10.82 1.59
CA LEU A 138 16.81 9.97 0.52
C LEU A 138 17.57 10.19 -0.81
N TYR A 139 17.84 11.45 -1.18
CA TYR A 139 18.60 11.78 -2.37
C TYR A 139 20.01 11.19 -2.32
N ALA A 140 20.72 11.37 -1.20
CA ALA A 140 22.05 10.81 -1.00
C ALA A 140 22.07 9.29 -1.17
N TYR A 141 21.09 8.60 -0.56
CA TYR A 141 20.93 7.15 -0.71
C TYR A 141 20.73 6.72 -2.16
N PHE A 142 19.77 7.34 -2.88
CA PHE A 142 19.49 6.94 -4.25
C PHE A 142 20.66 7.24 -5.20
N MET A 143 21.40 8.33 -4.98
CA MET A 143 22.58 8.66 -5.81
C MET A 143 23.78 7.77 -5.56
N THR A 144 23.83 7.06 -4.44
CA THR A 144 24.91 6.08 -4.13
C THR A 144 24.56 4.65 -4.51
N ARG A 145 23.35 4.39 -5.04
CA ARG A 145 22.97 3.04 -5.48
C ARG A 145 23.69 2.68 -6.79
N PRO A 146 23.89 1.36 -7.08
CA PRO A 146 24.33 0.93 -8.40
C PRO A 146 23.38 1.44 -9.49
N PRO A 147 23.88 2.08 -10.56
CA PRO A 147 23.05 2.47 -11.68
C PRO A 147 22.56 1.23 -12.44
N VAL A 148 21.31 1.25 -12.86
CA VAL A 148 20.69 0.19 -13.65
C VAL A 148 20.08 0.81 -14.89
N GLN A 149 20.53 0.44 -16.08
CA GLN A 149 19.90 0.86 -17.30
C GLN A 149 18.63 0.05 -17.55
N ALA A 150 17.47 0.69 -17.43
CA ALA A 150 16.16 0.08 -17.62
C ALA A 150 15.19 1.06 -18.27
N VAL A 151 14.76 0.75 -19.48
CA VAL A 151 13.80 1.59 -20.21
C VAL A 151 12.41 1.44 -19.57
N GLY A 152 11.80 2.56 -19.22
CA GLY A 152 10.47 2.60 -18.64
C GLY A 152 9.38 2.09 -19.60
N ARG A 153 8.41 1.35 -19.04
CA ARG A 153 7.20 0.96 -19.79
C ARG A 153 6.22 2.12 -19.86
N PRO A 154 5.53 2.35 -21.00
CA PRO A 154 4.48 3.35 -21.10
C PRO A 154 3.27 2.93 -20.28
N ASN A 155 2.62 3.91 -19.64
CA ASN A 155 1.34 3.67 -18.96
C ASN A 155 0.25 3.33 -19.98
N THR A 156 -0.69 2.45 -19.61
CA THR A 156 -1.83 2.05 -20.44
C THR A 156 -3.11 2.73 -19.93
N VAL A 157 -3.09 4.07 -19.94
CA VAL A 157 -4.22 4.90 -19.49
C VAL A 157 -4.92 5.45 -20.75
N PRO A 158 -6.27 5.32 -20.87
CA PRO A 158 -7.00 5.77 -22.04
C PRO A 158 -7.07 7.30 -22.12
N PHE A 159 -7.12 7.83 -23.35
CA PHE A 159 -7.43 9.23 -23.61
C PHE A 159 -8.84 9.57 -23.06
N PRO A 160 -9.04 10.74 -22.42
CA PRO A 160 -8.08 11.85 -22.24
C PRO A 160 -7.25 11.77 -20.95
N LEU A 161 -7.38 10.72 -20.15
CA LEU A 161 -6.75 10.60 -18.82
C LEU A 161 -5.22 10.45 -18.90
N ASP A 162 -4.68 10.06 -20.05
CA ASP A 162 -3.24 10.02 -20.34
C ASP A 162 -2.61 11.40 -20.55
N VAL A 163 -3.43 12.44 -20.80
CA VAL A 163 -2.96 13.81 -21.01
C VAL A 163 -2.46 14.40 -19.68
N ARG A 164 -1.14 14.50 -19.55
CA ARG A 164 -0.49 14.94 -18.30
C ARG A 164 -0.88 16.35 -17.85
N ALA A 165 -1.22 17.25 -18.80
CA ALA A 165 -1.70 18.59 -18.49
C ALA A 165 -2.96 18.58 -17.60
N LEU A 166 -3.82 17.55 -17.70
CA LEU A 166 -5.00 17.39 -16.84
C LEU A 166 -4.64 17.18 -15.36
N GLN A 167 -3.42 16.74 -15.07
CA GLN A 167 -2.94 16.62 -13.67
C GLN A 167 -2.84 17.99 -12.99
N ALA A 168 -2.72 19.10 -13.74
CA ALA A 168 -2.78 20.45 -13.16
C ALA A 168 -4.15 20.73 -12.53
N VAL A 169 -5.24 20.31 -13.20
CA VAL A 169 -6.60 20.45 -12.66
C VAL A 169 -6.79 19.52 -11.46
N TRP A 170 -6.31 18.27 -11.56
CA TRP A 170 -6.37 17.33 -10.43
C TRP A 170 -5.65 17.91 -9.19
N LYS A 171 -4.45 18.44 -9.38
CA LYS A 171 -3.68 19.08 -8.30
C LYS A 171 -4.39 20.29 -7.70
N LEU A 172 -4.99 21.12 -8.53
CA LEU A 172 -5.76 22.29 -8.06
C LEU A 172 -6.93 21.89 -7.14
N ILE A 173 -7.57 20.74 -7.40
CA ILE A 173 -8.74 20.29 -6.65
C ILE A 173 -8.33 19.49 -5.39
N TYR A 174 -7.34 18.62 -5.51
CA TYR A 174 -7.07 17.60 -4.49
C TYR A 174 -5.73 17.76 -3.78
N PHE A 175 -4.73 18.40 -4.39
CA PHE A 175 -3.40 18.49 -3.84
C PHE A 175 -3.24 19.72 -2.94
N LYS A 176 -2.82 19.49 -1.71
CA LYS A 176 -2.49 20.54 -0.74
C LYS A 176 -0.99 20.45 -0.42
N PRO A 177 -0.15 21.29 -1.04
CA PRO A 177 1.28 21.29 -0.78
C PRO A 177 1.58 21.83 0.62
N GLY A 178 2.64 21.35 1.23
CA GLY A 178 3.15 21.89 2.48
C GLY A 178 3.84 20.85 3.34
N ALA A 179 4.90 21.28 4.03
CA ALA A 179 5.60 20.44 5.01
C ALA A 179 4.68 20.10 6.19
N TYR A 180 4.94 18.95 6.83
CA TYR A 180 4.23 18.56 8.05
C TYR A 180 4.32 19.67 9.11
N GLN A 181 3.19 19.97 9.72
CA GLN A 181 3.09 20.90 10.82
C GLN A 181 2.72 20.15 12.10
N ALA A 182 3.57 20.23 13.11
CA ALA A 182 3.29 19.59 14.39
C ALA A 182 2.06 20.22 15.07
N ASP A 183 1.18 19.38 15.61
CA ASP A 183 0.07 19.86 16.46
C ASP A 183 0.61 20.22 17.84
N PRO A 184 0.56 21.51 18.25
CA PRO A 184 1.09 21.94 19.53
C PRO A 184 0.32 21.42 20.74
N ARG A 185 -0.85 20.80 20.52
CA ARG A 185 -1.68 20.20 21.57
C ARG A 185 -1.30 18.74 21.85
N ARG A 186 -0.40 18.18 21.06
CA ARG A 186 0.06 16.79 21.12
C ARG A 186 1.52 16.76 21.54
N ASP A 187 1.93 15.66 22.17
CA ASP A 187 3.32 15.44 22.54
C ASP A 187 4.23 15.17 21.34
N VAL A 188 5.52 15.09 21.61
CA VAL A 188 6.56 14.88 20.59
C VAL A 188 6.44 13.51 19.94
N GLN A 189 6.11 12.45 20.70
CA GLN A 189 5.97 11.09 20.20
C GLN A 189 4.79 11.00 19.23
N TRP A 190 3.64 11.54 19.60
CA TRP A 190 2.47 11.56 18.72
C TRP A 190 2.75 12.31 17.42
N ASN A 191 3.36 13.50 17.51
CA ASN A 191 3.72 14.30 16.33
C ASN A 191 4.74 13.59 15.43
N ARG A 192 5.69 12.85 16.02
CA ARG A 192 6.63 12.03 15.25
C ARG A 192 5.92 10.90 14.52
N GLY A 193 4.99 10.22 15.18
CA GLY A 193 4.15 9.18 14.57
C GLY A 193 3.29 9.71 13.44
N ALA A 194 2.60 10.82 13.66
CA ALA A 194 1.80 11.50 12.65
C ALA A 194 2.64 11.87 11.42
N TYR A 195 3.83 12.45 11.62
CA TYR A 195 4.77 12.75 10.56
C TYR A 195 5.12 11.50 9.74
N LEU A 196 5.52 10.42 10.39
CA LEU A 196 5.91 9.18 9.71
C LEU A 196 4.75 8.56 8.92
N VAL A 197 3.57 8.45 9.53
CA VAL A 197 2.38 7.83 8.94
C VAL A 197 1.81 8.65 7.78
N GLU A 198 1.74 9.97 7.96
CA GLU A 198 1.10 10.84 6.97
C GLU A 198 2.05 11.31 5.85
N SER A 199 3.37 11.16 6.04
CA SER A 199 4.35 11.54 5.03
C SER A 199 5.09 10.33 4.46
N LEU A 200 6.14 9.87 5.15
CA LEU A 200 7.12 8.91 4.63
C LEU A 200 6.52 7.53 4.36
N ALA A 201 5.84 6.95 5.35
CA ALA A 201 5.21 5.64 5.22
C ALA A 201 3.92 5.68 4.39
N ALA A 202 3.31 6.87 4.23
CA ALA A 202 2.14 7.12 3.40
C ALA A 202 1.04 6.06 3.59
N CYS A 203 0.72 5.72 4.84
CA CYS A 203 -0.22 4.63 5.17
C CYS A 203 -1.60 4.85 4.52
N GLY A 204 -2.04 6.13 4.44
CA GLY A 204 -3.26 6.53 3.76
C GLY A 204 -3.31 6.11 2.30
N ALA A 205 -2.18 6.09 1.59
CA ALA A 205 -2.13 5.74 0.17
C ALA A 205 -2.70 4.34 -0.15
N CYS A 206 -2.58 3.40 0.80
CA CYS A 206 -3.15 2.07 0.70
C CYS A 206 -4.42 1.90 1.56
N HIS A 207 -4.48 2.55 2.74
CA HIS A 207 -5.55 2.36 3.71
C HIS A 207 -6.69 3.38 3.63
N THR A 208 -6.68 4.29 2.66
CA THR A 208 -7.78 5.24 2.40
C THR A 208 -8.39 4.97 1.03
N ALA A 209 -9.72 4.84 0.98
CA ALA A 209 -10.44 4.63 -0.28
C ALA A 209 -10.25 5.84 -1.21
N ARG A 210 -10.20 5.56 -2.52
CA ARG A 210 -10.05 6.59 -3.55
C ARG A 210 -11.37 6.85 -4.28
N ASN A 211 -11.60 8.10 -4.63
CA ASN A 211 -12.72 8.50 -5.46
C ASN A 211 -12.52 8.09 -6.94
N ALA A 212 -13.48 8.40 -7.81
CA ALA A 212 -13.43 8.07 -9.24
C ALA A 212 -12.26 8.74 -9.99
N LEU A 213 -11.70 9.83 -9.45
CA LEU A 213 -10.55 10.55 -10.03
C LEU A 213 -9.21 10.15 -9.37
N GLY A 214 -9.21 9.10 -8.53
CA GLY A 214 -8.02 8.56 -7.91
C GLY A 214 -7.51 9.33 -6.68
N ALA A 215 -8.21 10.36 -6.20
CA ALA A 215 -7.87 11.06 -4.98
C ALA A 215 -8.39 10.33 -3.74
N GLU A 216 -7.65 10.41 -2.63
CA GLU A 216 -8.09 9.86 -1.35
C GLU A 216 -9.36 10.54 -0.84
N GLN A 217 -10.23 9.76 -0.20
CA GLN A 217 -11.48 10.28 0.38
C GLN A 217 -11.19 10.98 1.71
N VAL A 218 -11.18 12.31 1.68
CA VAL A 218 -10.88 13.16 2.84
C VAL A 218 -11.87 12.95 4.00
N GLY A 219 -13.12 12.55 3.71
CA GLY A 219 -14.15 12.35 4.72
C GLY A 219 -14.00 11.08 5.55
N HIS A 220 -13.18 10.11 5.10
CA HIS A 220 -12.98 8.84 5.76
C HIS A 220 -11.52 8.35 5.60
N PRO A 221 -10.55 9.10 6.13
CA PRO A 221 -9.15 8.70 6.07
C PRO A 221 -8.95 7.39 6.84
N PHE A 222 -8.08 6.54 6.34
CA PHE A 222 -7.78 5.22 6.91
C PHE A 222 -8.96 4.25 7.03
N GLY A 223 -10.05 4.49 6.32
CA GLY A 223 -11.25 3.64 6.34
C GLY A 223 -11.15 2.36 5.52
N GLY A 224 -9.96 1.95 5.14
CA GLY A 224 -9.69 0.77 4.33
C GLY A 224 -9.88 0.99 2.83
N ALA A 225 -9.15 0.24 2.00
CA ALA A 225 -9.24 0.32 0.55
C ALA A 225 -8.72 -0.93 -0.16
N LEU A 226 -9.21 -1.16 -1.38
CA LEU A 226 -8.62 -2.14 -2.28
C LEU A 226 -7.34 -1.57 -2.90
N PHE A 227 -6.21 -2.21 -2.63
CA PHE A 227 -4.90 -1.87 -3.18
C PHE A 227 -4.18 -3.10 -3.71
N ASP A 228 -3.74 -3.06 -4.95
CA ASP A 228 -2.98 -4.15 -5.61
C ASP A 228 -3.66 -5.53 -5.48
N GLY A 229 -5.01 -5.53 -5.55
CA GLY A 229 -5.83 -6.73 -5.39
C GLY A 229 -5.97 -7.26 -3.95
N TRP A 230 -5.44 -6.55 -2.96
CA TRP A 230 -5.61 -6.83 -1.54
C TRP A 230 -6.49 -5.78 -0.89
N MET A 231 -7.30 -6.19 0.05
CA MET A 231 -8.00 -5.23 0.89
C MET A 231 -7.09 -4.81 2.04
N ALA A 232 -6.64 -3.56 1.98
CA ALA A 232 -6.01 -2.92 3.13
C ALA A 232 -7.12 -2.61 4.16
N THR A 233 -6.98 -3.18 5.36
CA THR A 233 -8.00 -3.09 6.42
C THR A 233 -8.17 -1.65 6.91
N PRO A 234 -9.36 -1.28 7.42
CA PRO A 234 -9.54 -0.01 8.12
C PRO A 234 -8.57 0.12 9.31
N LEU A 235 -8.04 1.32 9.51
CA LEU A 235 -7.14 1.64 10.62
C LEU A 235 -7.75 2.67 11.59
N ASP A 236 -8.81 3.39 11.18
CA ASP A 236 -9.49 4.44 11.96
C ASP A 236 -10.63 3.91 12.83
N VAL A 237 -11.20 2.78 12.42
CA VAL A 237 -12.20 2.04 13.18
C VAL A 237 -11.70 0.62 13.22
N SER A 238 -11.39 0.12 14.41
CA SER A 238 -11.18 -1.31 14.55
C SER A 238 -12.55 -1.96 14.66
N PRO A 239 -13.08 -2.55 13.59
CA PRO A 239 -14.24 -3.43 13.70
C PRO A 239 -13.83 -4.75 14.33
N SER A 240 -12.53 -4.96 14.57
CA SER A 240 -12.00 -6.12 15.24
C SER A 240 -12.44 -6.14 16.70
N PRO A 241 -12.87 -7.30 17.22
CA PRO A 241 -13.05 -7.51 18.65
C PRO A 241 -11.75 -7.29 19.44
N ALA A 242 -10.61 -7.47 18.81
CA ALA A 242 -9.31 -7.12 19.37
C ALA A 242 -8.86 -5.74 18.84
N ARG A 243 -9.02 -4.71 19.68
CA ARG A 243 -8.40 -3.41 19.39
C ARG A 243 -6.89 -3.55 19.49
N TRP A 244 -6.18 -2.92 18.55
CA TRP A 244 -4.74 -2.81 18.64
C TRP A 244 -4.34 -2.02 19.90
N SER A 245 -3.51 -2.60 20.75
CA SER A 245 -2.71 -1.83 21.70
C SER A 245 -1.45 -1.30 21.00
N GLU A 246 -0.84 -0.29 21.57
CA GLU A 246 0.44 0.25 21.04
C GLU A 246 1.52 -0.84 21.01
N ALA A 247 1.60 -1.68 22.04
CA ALA A 247 2.59 -2.76 22.12
C ALA A 247 2.37 -3.85 21.05
N GLU A 248 1.11 -4.22 20.76
CA GLU A 248 0.79 -5.20 19.72
C GLU A 248 1.08 -4.63 18.33
N LEU A 249 0.74 -3.38 18.08
CA LEU A 249 1.02 -2.73 16.81
C LEU A 249 2.52 -2.53 16.61
N PHE A 250 3.25 -2.10 17.63
CA PHE A 250 4.72 -2.06 17.62
C PHE A 250 5.30 -3.43 17.24
N THR A 251 4.87 -4.49 17.94
CA THR A 251 5.34 -5.85 17.68
C THR A 251 5.07 -6.27 16.24
N TYR A 252 3.84 -6.04 15.76
CA TYR A 252 3.47 -6.34 14.36
C TYR A 252 4.32 -5.58 13.34
N LEU A 253 4.55 -4.28 13.54
CA LEU A 253 5.36 -3.46 12.63
C LEU A 253 6.86 -3.83 12.69
N ARG A 254 7.33 -4.36 13.81
CA ARG A 254 8.72 -4.79 14.00
C ARG A 254 8.97 -6.20 13.44
N THR A 255 8.05 -7.13 13.68
CA THR A 255 8.28 -8.56 13.45
C THR A 255 7.46 -9.12 12.29
N GLY A 256 6.39 -8.45 11.88
CA GLY A 256 5.43 -8.95 10.89
C GLY A 256 4.36 -9.85 11.48
N GLU A 257 4.28 -10.00 12.80
CA GLU A 257 3.25 -10.78 13.46
C GLU A 257 2.80 -10.16 14.78
N SER A 258 1.57 -10.45 15.16
CA SER A 258 1.03 -10.18 16.47
C SER A 258 0.03 -11.30 16.81
N PRO A 259 0.19 -12.00 17.96
CA PRO A 259 -0.66 -13.14 18.28
C PRO A 259 -2.17 -12.90 18.17
N PRO A 260 -2.73 -11.75 18.62
CA PRO A 260 -4.15 -11.46 18.45
C PRO A 260 -4.56 -11.08 17.02
N HIS A 261 -3.61 -10.64 16.17
CA HIS A 261 -3.89 -10.01 14.88
C HIS A 261 -3.35 -10.76 13.67
N GLY A 262 -2.62 -11.84 13.86
CA GLY A 262 -2.06 -12.66 12.78
C GLY A 262 -0.76 -12.13 12.21
N VAL A 263 -0.44 -12.55 10.98
CA VAL A 263 0.80 -12.22 10.27
C VAL A 263 0.55 -11.25 9.13
N ALA A 264 1.57 -10.47 8.79
CA ALA A 264 1.55 -9.62 7.60
C ALA A 264 1.45 -10.47 6.33
N VAL A 265 0.55 -10.12 5.43
CA VAL A 265 0.33 -10.80 4.15
C VAL A 265 0.39 -9.81 2.99
N GLY A 266 0.64 -10.32 1.79
CA GLY A 266 0.64 -9.51 0.58
C GLY A 266 1.55 -8.27 0.65
N PRO A 267 1.10 -7.11 0.14
CA PRO A 267 1.90 -5.87 0.15
C PRO A 267 2.34 -5.42 1.54
N MET A 268 1.57 -5.73 2.60
CA MET A 268 1.91 -5.32 3.96
C MET A 268 3.22 -5.97 4.46
N ARG A 269 3.60 -7.14 3.94
CA ARG A 269 4.91 -7.76 4.26
C ARG A 269 6.09 -6.86 3.85
N LEU A 270 5.99 -6.24 2.67
CA LEU A 270 7.03 -5.32 2.20
C LEU A 270 7.09 -4.06 3.08
N VAL A 271 5.92 -3.55 3.50
CA VAL A 271 5.83 -2.40 4.41
C VAL A 271 6.49 -2.71 5.74
N VAL A 272 6.13 -3.82 6.38
CA VAL A 272 6.73 -4.27 7.65
C VAL A 272 8.24 -4.43 7.51
N LYS A 273 8.72 -5.09 6.46
CA LYS A 273 10.16 -5.25 6.19
C LYS A 273 10.90 -3.92 6.07
N GLY A 274 10.25 -2.93 5.49
CA GLY A 274 10.78 -1.57 5.39
C GLY A 274 10.78 -0.84 6.73
N LEU A 275 9.64 -0.86 7.43
CA LEU A 275 9.47 -0.20 8.73
C LEU A 275 10.35 -0.81 9.82
N ALA A 276 10.58 -2.12 9.79
CA ALA A 276 11.45 -2.81 10.74
C ALA A 276 12.90 -2.29 10.77
N LYS A 277 13.32 -1.48 9.80
CA LYS A 277 14.61 -0.80 9.79
C LYS A 277 14.62 0.50 10.61
N LEU A 278 13.46 1.03 10.98
CA LEU A 278 13.36 2.23 11.81
C LEU A 278 13.80 1.94 13.26
N PRO A 279 14.30 2.95 13.99
CA PRO A 279 14.49 2.87 15.43
C PRO A 279 13.19 2.49 16.15
N ASP A 280 13.31 1.83 17.30
CA ASP A 280 12.15 1.45 18.12
C ASP A 280 11.27 2.65 18.46
N ALA A 281 11.87 3.78 18.83
CA ALA A 281 11.16 5.00 19.15
C ALA A 281 10.28 5.52 17.98
N ASP A 282 10.68 5.31 16.73
CA ASP A 282 9.89 5.69 15.56
C ASP A 282 8.71 4.73 15.35
N LEU A 283 8.88 3.43 15.59
CA LEU A 283 7.79 2.45 15.53
C LEU A 283 6.80 2.63 16.69
N GLU A 284 7.29 2.92 17.90
CA GLU A 284 6.46 3.29 19.05
C GLU A 284 5.64 4.56 18.74
N ALA A 285 6.26 5.55 18.13
CA ALA A 285 5.57 6.76 17.69
C ALA A 285 4.48 6.48 16.66
N ILE A 286 4.76 5.63 15.66
CA ILE A 286 3.75 5.17 14.68
C ILE A 286 2.60 4.47 15.42
N ALA A 287 2.90 3.56 16.34
CA ALA A 287 1.90 2.83 17.10
C ALA A 287 1.01 3.77 17.94
N ALA A 288 1.62 4.69 18.69
CA ALA A 288 0.91 5.68 19.49
C ALA A 288 -0.02 6.56 18.63
N TYR A 289 0.47 7.05 17.49
CA TYR A 289 -0.35 7.83 16.56
C TYR A 289 -1.52 7.01 16.01
N MET A 290 -1.26 5.80 15.49
CA MET A 290 -2.28 4.96 14.87
C MET A 290 -3.36 4.54 15.87
N VAL A 291 -2.97 4.13 17.08
CA VAL A 291 -3.93 3.77 18.14
C VAL A 291 -4.78 4.98 18.54
N SER A 292 -4.22 6.18 18.54
CA SER A 292 -4.97 7.41 18.83
C SER A 292 -6.06 7.76 17.80
N LEU A 293 -5.97 7.22 16.58
CA LEU A 293 -6.99 7.40 15.54
C LEU A 293 -8.23 6.52 15.75
N ASN A 294 -8.12 5.48 16.59
CA ASN A 294 -9.22 4.58 16.87
C ASN A 294 -10.38 5.34 17.52
N ARG A 295 -11.41 5.62 16.72
CA ARG A 295 -12.66 6.17 17.24
C ARG A 295 -13.37 5.08 18.04
N PRO A 296 -13.96 5.41 19.21
CA PRO A 296 -14.88 4.49 19.86
C PRO A 296 -16.01 4.21 18.86
N SER A 297 -16.09 2.98 18.32
CA SER A 297 -17.33 2.55 17.69
C SER A 297 -18.41 2.63 18.75
N GLY A 298 -19.49 3.39 18.50
CA GLY A 298 -20.61 3.53 19.45
C GLY A 298 -21.39 2.23 19.70
N ALA A 299 -21.01 1.12 19.09
CA ALA A 299 -21.38 -0.23 19.45
C ALA A 299 -20.16 -0.86 20.14
N ALA A 300 -20.26 -1.14 21.42
CA ALA A 300 -19.37 -2.06 22.11
C ALA A 300 -19.48 -3.41 21.38
N LEU A 301 -18.53 -3.69 20.48
CA LEU A 301 -18.33 -5.04 19.98
C LEU A 301 -17.75 -5.82 21.16
N GLU A 302 -18.63 -6.53 21.87
CA GLU A 302 -18.25 -7.53 22.86
C GLU A 302 -17.18 -8.45 22.24
N PRO A 303 -16.17 -8.87 23.00
CA PRO A 303 -15.11 -9.75 22.50
C PRO A 303 -15.73 -11.04 21.97
N ALA A 304 -15.75 -11.18 20.66
CA ALA A 304 -16.22 -12.39 19.97
C ALA A 304 -15.26 -13.59 20.18
N LEU A 305 -14.34 -13.50 21.12
CA LEU A 305 -13.30 -14.49 21.42
C LEU A 305 -13.78 -15.69 22.24
N ALA A 306 -15.00 -15.68 22.75
CA ALA A 306 -15.56 -16.83 23.45
C ALA A 306 -16.95 -17.13 22.89
N LYS A 307 -17.01 -17.88 21.79
CA LYS A 307 -18.23 -18.59 21.48
C LYS A 307 -18.43 -19.62 22.58
N ALA A 308 -19.36 -19.36 23.52
CA ALA A 308 -19.99 -20.45 24.22
C ALA A 308 -20.59 -21.34 23.13
N VAL A 309 -20.06 -22.56 23.00
CA VAL A 309 -20.48 -23.55 22.04
C VAL A 309 -21.95 -23.87 22.28
N ALA A 310 -22.85 -23.12 21.59
CA ALA A 310 -24.18 -23.64 21.35
C ALA A 310 -23.99 -24.90 20.47
N PRO A 311 -24.74 -25.98 20.65
CA PRO A 311 -24.63 -27.15 19.80
C PRO A 311 -24.86 -26.68 18.36
N ASP A 312 -23.81 -26.80 17.53
CA ASP A 312 -23.87 -26.38 16.13
C ASP A 312 -24.98 -27.15 15.40
N PRO A 313 -25.76 -26.48 14.55
CA PRO A 313 -26.60 -27.18 13.59
C PRO A 313 -25.69 -28.12 12.76
N ALA A 314 -26.21 -29.29 12.41
CA ALA A 314 -25.44 -30.27 11.66
C ALA A 314 -24.75 -29.59 10.45
N PRO A 315 -23.41 -29.79 10.25
CA PRO A 315 -22.67 -29.06 9.21
C PRO A 315 -23.30 -29.26 7.84
N SER A 316 -23.42 -28.18 7.08
CA SER A 316 -23.93 -28.19 5.72
C SER A 316 -23.09 -29.11 4.80
N PRO A 317 -23.61 -29.54 3.66
CA PRO A 317 -22.81 -30.32 2.69
C PRO A 317 -21.50 -29.60 2.31
N ASN A 318 -21.54 -28.28 2.20
CA ASN A 318 -20.39 -27.46 1.86
C ASN A 318 -19.34 -27.42 2.99
N GLU A 319 -19.78 -27.30 4.24
CA GLU A 319 -18.89 -27.35 5.40
C GLU A 319 -18.25 -28.73 5.59
N ARG A 320 -18.99 -29.83 5.30
CA ARG A 320 -18.41 -31.18 5.30
C ARG A 320 -17.34 -31.35 4.24
N ALA A 321 -17.55 -30.81 3.03
CA ALA A 321 -16.54 -30.81 1.99
C ALA A 321 -15.31 -29.98 2.40
N GLY A 322 -15.53 -28.81 2.98
CA GLY A 322 -14.47 -27.93 3.49
C GLY A 322 -13.65 -28.57 4.62
N LEU A 323 -14.28 -29.28 5.54
CA LEU A 323 -13.59 -30.06 6.58
C LEU A 323 -12.66 -31.13 5.98
N LYS A 324 -13.11 -31.83 4.92
CA LYS A 324 -12.27 -32.82 4.25
C LYS A 324 -11.03 -32.18 3.64
N ILE A 325 -11.20 -31.04 2.93
CA ILE A 325 -10.12 -30.27 2.35
C ILE A 325 -9.16 -29.78 3.44
N TYR A 326 -9.71 -29.19 4.51
CA TYR A 326 -8.91 -28.70 5.65
C TYR A 326 -8.04 -29.81 6.25
N ARG A 327 -8.61 -30.98 6.52
CA ARG A 327 -7.86 -32.13 7.06
C ARG A 327 -6.77 -32.61 6.13
N GLN A 328 -7.01 -32.55 4.83
CA GLN A 328 -6.06 -33.03 3.82
C GLN A 328 -4.87 -32.09 3.61
N TYR A 329 -5.09 -30.78 3.64
CA TYR A 329 -4.09 -29.80 3.22
C TYR A 329 -3.64 -28.80 4.31
N CYS A 330 -4.43 -28.59 5.36
CA CYS A 330 -4.24 -27.47 6.27
C CYS A 330 -3.94 -27.92 7.71
N ALA A 331 -4.65 -28.94 8.21
CA ALA A 331 -4.62 -29.39 9.61
C ALA A 331 -3.20 -29.74 10.08
N GLY A 332 -2.37 -30.32 9.22
CA GLY A 332 -1.00 -30.71 9.56
C GLY A 332 -0.10 -29.55 10.03
N CYS A 333 -0.41 -28.32 9.61
CA CYS A 333 0.30 -27.12 10.04
C CYS A 333 -0.51 -26.28 11.03
N HIS A 334 -1.84 -26.22 10.87
CA HIS A 334 -2.69 -25.29 11.61
C HIS A 334 -3.32 -25.85 12.90
N ASP A 335 -3.41 -27.19 13.04
CA ASP A 335 -3.95 -27.80 14.26
C ASP A 335 -2.86 -28.18 15.29
N GLN A 336 -1.59 -28.14 14.90
CA GLN A 336 -0.48 -28.58 15.78
C GLN A 336 0.13 -27.40 16.56
N GLY A 337 -0.65 -26.64 17.28
CA GLY A 337 -0.23 -25.71 18.36
C GLY A 337 1.14 -25.05 18.19
N GLY A 338 1.43 -24.46 17.03
CA GLY A 338 2.65 -23.68 16.83
C GLY A 338 3.92 -24.49 16.62
N THR A 339 4.09 -25.06 15.45
CA THR A 339 5.47 -25.32 14.97
C THR A 339 6.11 -23.96 14.68
N THR A 340 7.45 -23.87 14.78
CA THR A 340 8.25 -22.66 14.52
C THR A 340 8.00 -22.00 13.14
N ARG A 341 7.17 -22.59 12.29
CA ARG A 341 6.80 -22.10 10.95
C ARG A 341 5.36 -21.59 10.82
N SER A 342 4.48 -21.87 11.78
CA SER A 342 3.12 -21.31 11.85
C SER A 342 2.75 -21.04 13.29
N PRO A 343 3.31 -19.99 13.92
CA PRO A 343 3.14 -19.72 15.35
C PRO A 343 1.70 -19.33 15.72
N LEU A 344 0.86 -19.00 14.73
CA LEU A 344 -0.49 -18.51 14.98
C LEU A 344 -1.53 -19.52 14.51
N GLY A 345 -2.39 -19.94 15.41
CA GLY A 345 -3.60 -20.68 15.07
C GLY A 345 -4.54 -19.83 14.19
N LEU A 346 -5.31 -20.47 13.32
CA LEU A 346 -6.28 -19.76 12.46
C LEU A 346 -7.31 -18.93 13.23
N ASN A 347 -7.52 -19.21 14.51
CA ASN A 347 -8.44 -18.46 15.37
C ASN A 347 -8.02 -16.99 15.60
N ALA A 348 -6.75 -16.67 15.41
CA ALA A 348 -6.21 -15.31 15.53
C ALA A 348 -6.21 -14.53 14.22
N SER A 349 -6.68 -15.12 13.12
CA SER A 349 -6.59 -14.52 11.80
C SER A 349 -7.77 -13.58 11.52
N LEU A 350 -7.59 -12.30 11.80
CA LEU A 350 -8.61 -11.26 11.56
C LEU A 350 -9.13 -11.21 10.13
N TRP A 351 -8.28 -11.49 9.15
CA TRP A 351 -8.67 -11.51 7.75
C TRP A 351 -9.66 -12.63 7.39
N LEU A 352 -9.77 -13.70 8.19
CA LEU A 352 -10.87 -14.66 8.09
C LEU A 352 -12.21 -14.05 8.45
N GLU A 353 -12.23 -13.04 9.32
CA GLU A 353 -13.47 -12.38 9.72
C GLU A 353 -13.94 -11.34 8.69
N TRP A 354 -13.00 -10.63 8.06
CA TRP A 354 -13.32 -9.39 7.35
C TRP A 354 -13.20 -9.45 5.83
N GLU A 355 -12.17 -10.14 5.29
CA GLU A 355 -11.74 -9.91 3.92
C GLU A 355 -11.64 -11.20 3.11
N PRO A 356 -12.76 -11.62 2.45
CA PRO A 356 -12.82 -12.87 1.71
C PRO A 356 -11.80 -12.95 0.57
N GLN A 357 -11.45 -11.83 -0.06
CA GLN A 357 -10.44 -11.82 -1.12
C GLN A 357 -9.01 -11.97 -0.58
N ASN A 358 -8.71 -11.43 0.61
CA ASN A 358 -7.42 -11.66 1.28
C ASN A 358 -7.27 -13.13 1.64
N PHE A 359 -8.34 -13.75 2.16
CA PHE A 359 -8.39 -15.20 2.38
C PHE A 359 -8.11 -15.97 1.09
N ALA A 360 -8.88 -15.72 0.04
CA ALA A 360 -8.75 -16.43 -1.22
C ALA A 360 -7.33 -16.28 -1.80
N ARG A 361 -6.78 -15.07 -1.79
CA ARG A 361 -5.44 -14.77 -2.30
C ARG A 361 -4.36 -15.46 -1.48
N THR A 362 -4.45 -15.42 -0.15
CA THR A 362 -3.47 -16.09 0.74
C THR A 362 -3.47 -17.60 0.51
N VAL A 363 -4.63 -18.23 0.33
CA VAL A 363 -4.68 -19.67 0.06
C VAL A 363 -4.19 -20.01 -1.34
N LEU A 364 -4.57 -19.21 -2.35
CA LEU A 364 -4.15 -19.46 -3.73
C LEU A 364 -2.65 -19.25 -3.93
N ASP A 365 -2.10 -18.15 -3.45
CA ASP A 365 -0.73 -17.72 -3.76
C ASP A 365 0.28 -18.12 -2.67
N GLY A 366 -0.22 -18.43 -1.47
CA GLY A 366 0.62 -18.70 -0.30
C GLY A 366 1.24 -17.44 0.30
N ILE A 367 2.16 -17.64 1.21
CA ILE A 367 2.98 -16.61 1.85
C ILE A 367 4.43 -16.99 1.65
N ASP A 368 5.18 -16.15 0.92
CA ASP A 368 6.60 -16.36 0.70
C ASP A 368 7.39 -16.13 2.01
N GLY A 369 8.08 -17.17 2.45
CA GLY A 369 8.92 -17.10 3.65
C GLY A 369 10.37 -16.71 3.37
N SER A 370 10.73 -16.47 2.10
CA SER A 370 12.10 -16.11 1.71
C SER A 370 12.50 -14.70 2.16
N ASP A 371 11.53 -13.87 2.53
CA ASP A 371 11.74 -12.51 3.03
C ASP A 371 12.20 -12.44 4.50
N GLY A 372 12.24 -13.59 5.20
CA GLY A 372 12.65 -13.70 6.59
C GLY A 372 11.58 -13.35 7.62
N LEU A 373 10.37 -12.98 7.20
CA LEU A 373 9.24 -12.72 8.08
C LEU A 373 8.51 -14.03 8.43
N PRO A 374 7.80 -14.08 9.58
CA PRO A 374 7.02 -15.24 9.98
C PRO A 374 5.85 -15.54 9.03
N GLY A 375 5.28 -16.74 9.13
CA GLY A 375 4.04 -17.13 8.46
C GLY A 375 4.22 -17.67 7.05
N ALA A 376 5.34 -18.34 6.72
CA ALA A 376 5.48 -19.03 5.44
C ALA A 376 4.36 -20.07 5.24
N MET A 377 3.66 -19.99 4.09
CA MET A 377 2.57 -20.90 3.73
C MET A 377 2.66 -21.23 2.25
N PRO A 378 2.56 -22.52 1.84
CA PRO A 378 2.53 -22.87 0.42
C PRO A 378 1.25 -22.36 -0.26
N GLY A 379 1.33 -22.03 -1.54
CA GLY A 379 0.15 -21.76 -2.36
C GLY A 379 -0.56 -23.05 -2.78
N PHE A 380 -1.88 -22.96 -2.91
CA PHE A 380 -2.74 -24.10 -3.28
C PHE A 380 -3.48 -23.88 -4.61
N ARG A 381 -3.02 -22.96 -5.43
CA ARG A 381 -3.64 -22.59 -6.70
C ARG A 381 -3.90 -23.78 -7.62
N ASP A 382 -2.91 -24.67 -7.74
CA ASP A 382 -2.96 -25.84 -8.60
C ASP A 382 -3.56 -27.07 -7.91
N LYS A 383 -3.86 -26.99 -6.62
CA LYS A 383 -4.38 -28.08 -5.80
C LYS A 383 -5.85 -27.95 -5.47
N LEU A 384 -6.37 -26.73 -5.43
CA LEU A 384 -7.77 -26.45 -5.10
C LEU A 384 -8.46 -25.75 -6.27
N ASN A 385 -9.60 -26.27 -6.70
CA ASN A 385 -10.50 -25.56 -7.59
C ASN A 385 -11.36 -24.53 -6.84
N ASP A 386 -12.16 -23.75 -7.57
CA ASP A 386 -12.95 -22.66 -6.96
C ASP A 386 -14.00 -23.18 -5.97
N SER A 387 -14.68 -24.29 -6.31
CA SER A 387 -15.69 -24.87 -5.41
C SER A 387 -15.07 -25.41 -4.13
N GLU A 388 -13.88 -25.98 -4.20
CA GLU A 388 -13.14 -26.48 -3.05
C GLU A 388 -12.66 -25.32 -2.15
N LEU A 389 -12.22 -24.23 -2.74
CA LEU A 389 -11.82 -23.04 -1.98
C LEU A 389 -13.02 -22.39 -1.30
N VAL A 390 -14.18 -22.33 -1.96
CA VAL A 390 -15.46 -21.87 -1.36
C VAL A 390 -15.88 -22.76 -0.20
N ALA A 391 -15.77 -24.09 -0.36
CA ALA A 391 -16.08 -25.04 0.70
C ALA A 391 -15.15 -24.88 1.92
N LEU A 392 -13.85 -24.73 1.68
CA LEU A 392 -12.85 -24.44 2.71
C LEU A 392 -13.17 -23.14 3.46
N ALA A 393 -13.50 -22.08 2.72
CA ALA A 393 -13.90 -20.80 3.29
C ALA A 393 -15.13 -20.92 4.19
N SER A 394 -16.16 -21.64 3.74
CA SER A 394 -17.38 -21.88 4.53
C SER A 394 -17.10 -22.64 5.81
N TYR A 395 -16.30 -23.71 5.75
CA TYR A 395 -15.89 -24.48 6.92
C TYR A 395 -15.10 -23.64 7.92
N LEU A 396 -14.07 -22.92 7.49
CA LEU A 396 -13.24 -22.13 8.38
C LEU A 396 -14.03 -21.00 9.04
N ARG A 397 -14.92 -20.36 8.26
CA ARG A 397 -15.72 -19.27 8.78
C ARG A 397 -16.73 -19.72 9.83
N SER A 398 -17.39 -20.86 9.63
CA SER A 398 -18.36 -21.39 10.59
C SER A 398 -17.71 -21.94 11.84
N THR A 399 -16.47 -22.46 11.76
CA THR A 399 -15.81 -23.15 12.88
C THR A 399 -14.78 -22.30 13.62
N ARG A 400 -14.22 -21.26 12.96
CA ARG A 400 -13.13 -20.45 13.52
C ARG A 400 -13.51 -18.99 13.77
N THR A 401 -14.70 -18.56 13.32
CA THR A 401 -15.20 -17.20 13.57
C THR A 401 -16.64 -17.23 14.05
N ASN A 402 -17.12 -16.10 14.60
CA ASN A 402 -18.54 -15.90 14.94
C ASN A 402 -19.31 -15.20 13.81
N ALA A 403 -18.64 -14.93 12.68
CA ALA A 403 -19.22 -14.17 11.61
C ALA A 403 -20.01 -15.04 10.63
N PRO A 404 -21.07 -14.52 9.99
CA PRO A 404 -21.83 -15.25 8.99
C PRO A 404 -20.95 -15.56 7.77
N GLY A 405 -21.35 -16.55 6.95
CA GLY A 405 -20.70 -16.84 5.67
C GLY A 405 -20.61 -15.60 4.79
N TRP A 406 -19.55 -15.52 3.97
CA TRP A 406 -19.37 -14.37 3.08
C TRP A 406 -20.36 -14.41 1.90
N PRO A 407 -21.19 -13.38 1.71
CA PRO A 407 -22.05 -13.30 0.54
C PRO A 407 -21.23 -13.26 -0.77
N GLY A 408 -21.59 -14.06 -1.76
CA GLY A 408 -20.94 -14.03 -3.08
C GLY A 408 -19.49 -14.50 -3.10
N ILE A 409 -19.06 -15.30 -2.14
CA ILE A 409 -17.69 -15.82 -2.02
C ILE A 409 -17.23 -16.55 -3.30
N ASP A 410 -18.13 -17.21 -4.02
CA ASP A 410 -17.87 -17.87 -5.30
C ASP A 410 -17.38 -16.90 -6.39
N ASN A 411 -18.00 -15.73 -6.47
CA ASN A 411 -17.57 -14.69 -7.40
C ASN A 411 -16.22 -14.07 -6.99
N ILE A 412 -16.02 -13.88 -5.69
CA ILE A 412 -14.77 -13.34 -5.14
C ILE A 412 -13.61 -14.29 -5.42
N VAL A 413 -13.77 -15.59 -5.16
CA VAL A 413 -12.76 -16.61 -5.41
C VAL A 413 -12.38 -16.63 -6.88
N ARG A 414 -13.37 -16.69 -7.78
CA ARG A 414 -13.17 -16.72 -9.24
C ARG A 414 -12.41 -15.48 -9.74
N LYS A 415 -12.83 -14.29 -9.29
CA LYS A 415 -12.18 -13.03 -9.62
C LYS A 415 -10.73 -12.99 -9.10
N THR A 416 -10.54 -13.39 -7.84
CA THR A 416 -9.21 -13.41 -7.21
C THR A 416 -8.27 -14.36 -7.94
N ARG A 417 -8.75 -15.54 -8.37
CA ARG A 417 -7.94 -16.50 -9.13
C ARG A 417 -7.44 -15.91 -10.46
N VAL A 418 -8.28 -15.16 -11.17
CA VAL A 418 -7.89 -14.51 -12.43
C VAL A 418 -6.92 -13.36 -12.20
N GLU A 419 -7.19 -12.50 -11.20
CA GLU A 419 -6.39 -11.31 -10.91
C GLU A 419 -5.00 -11.62 -10.35
N SER A 420 -4.87 -12.73 -9.61
CA SER A 420 -3.59 -13.12 -8.99
C SER A 420 -2.72 -14.00 -9.87
N MET A 421 -3.14 -14.28 -11.12
CA MET A 421 -2.24 -14.91 -12.07
C MET A 421 -1.05 -13.98 -12.35
N PRO A 422 0.19 -14.52 -12.42
CA PRO A 422 1.33 -13.73 -12.87
C PRO A 422 0.99 -13.11 -14.22
N GLN A 423 0.97 -11.79 -14.30
CA GLN A 423 0.88 -11.11 -15.60
C GLN A 423 2.12 -11.50 -16.40
N PRO A 424 1.99 -11.90 -17.67
CA PRO A 424 3.09 -12.36 -18.52
C PRO A 424 4.19 -11.32 -18.68
#